data_833ccc1e8bec39d78a12bb5f8a62437f
#
_entry.id   833ccc1e8bec39d78a12bb5f8a62437f
#
_cell.length_a   1.000
_cell.length_b   1.000
_cell.length_c   1.000
_cell.angle_alpha   90.00
_cell.angle_beta   90.00
_cell.angle_gamma   90.00
#
_symmetry.space_group_name_H-M   'P 1'
#
loop_
_entity.id
_entity.type
_entity.pdbx_description
1 polymer ?
#
loop_
_entity_poly.entity_id
_entity_poly.type
_entity_poly.pdbx_seq_one_letter_code
_entity_poly.pdbx_strand_id
1 'polypeptide(L)'
;MTAISADDGATTAGYGSEPGRGHAAGQAASARHGQGAYQSGYRPAQSGGHPSGHPAEEQFAGQIGAESDLNRYRPRNDRPSPDAVVIRRTLAEIEPVSDQATAYFYALLFLHNPQLRDMFPAAMDAQRDRLFGALLVAAEHIDDTVTLTDYLCNLGRGHRKYGTRSDHYPAVGECLMLSLERYATSTWGPEAEAAWVRAYTAISQIMIDAAAEDELRAPPWWFAEIVSHERRTSEVAVVTVRTDQPYPYRAGQYASIETPWWPRVWRYYSFASSPRSDGLLSFHVKAVPAGWVSRALVHRARRGDVIKLGPPAGSMTVDHNSSRGLLCVGGSTGIAPIKALVQDVAQHGVRRQVEVFFGANRDSDLYDLDSFLELERRLPWLSVRPVVAQYATRGFPGQLPEAVREFGPWGDFDGYLSGPPQMIRKSMDALVSSGIPAERIRHDFLGTLVASGK
;
A
#
# COMPACT_ATOMS: atom_id res chain seq x y z
N MET A 1 -7.25 -8.22 51.10
CA MET A 1 -7.04 -7.11 52.08
C MET A 1 -7.00 -5.87 51.19
N THR A 2 -7.83 -4.99 51.18
CA THR A 2 -8.87 -4.33 51.88
C THR A 2 -9.39 -3.24 50.96
N ALA A 3 -10.65 -3.26 50.73
CA ALA A 3 -11.42 -2.19 50.08
C ALA A 3 -11.46 -0.93 50.96
N ILE A 4 -11.64 0.24 50.37
CA ILE A 4 -12.51 1.30 50.90
C ILE A 4 -13.12 2.12 49.78
N SER A 5 -14.43 2.17 49.82
CA SER A 5 -15.43 2.95 49.12
C SER A 5 -15.72 4.23 49.89
N ALA A 6 -16.18 5.29 49.20
CA ALA A 6 -17.19 6.29 49.60
C ALA A 6 -17.17 7.41 48.53
N ASP A 7 -18.15 7.71 47.79
CA ASP A 7 -19.59 8.06 47.93
C ASP A 7 -19.84 9.53 48.28
N ASP A 8 -20.81 10.09 47.58
CA ASP A 8 -21.65 11.26 47.81
C ASP A 8 -21.20 12.67 47.36
N GLY A 9 -22.07 13.24 46.49
CA GLY A 9 -22.68 14.51 46.72
C GLY A 9 -23.25 15.19 45.48
N ALA A 10 -24.52 14.98 45.23
CA ALA A 10 -25.37 15.73 44.29
C ALA A 10 -25.56 17.20 44.71
N THR A 11 -25.77 18.10 43.73
CA THR A 11 -26.88 19.08 43.77
C THR A 11 -27.11 19.79 42.45
N THR A 12 -28.32 19.72 42.00
CA THR A 12 -29.20 20.37 41.09
C THR A 12 -29.21 21.91 41.05
N ALA A 13 -29.45 22.49 39.85
CA ALA A 13 -30.35 23.59 39.44
C ALA A 13 -30.00 23.97 38.01
N GLY A 14 -30.84 24.02 36.97
CA GLY A 14 -32.25 24.24 36.85
C GLY A 14 -32.56 25.69 36.39
N TYR A 15 -33.19 25.86 35.23
CA TYR A 15 -33.81 26.98 34.54
C TYR A 15 -33.17 27.23 33.19
N GLY A 16 -33.84 27.16 32.01
CA GLY A 16 -35.25 27.40 31.73
C GLY A 16 -35.34 28.54 30.74
N SER A 17 -35.96 28.26 29.58
CA SER A 17 -36.76 29.12 28.71
C SER A 17 -36.24 29.47 27.30
N GLU A 18 -36.84 28.84 26.30
CA GLU A 18 -37.22 29.39 25.00
C GLU A 18 -38.35 30.42 25.19
N PRO A 19 -38.87 31.19 24.16
CA PRO A 19 -38.79 31.05 22.69
C PRO A 19 -38.70 32.38 21.91
N GLY A 20 -38.53 32.32 20.56
CA GLY A 20 -38.70 33.48 19.70
C GLY A 20 -38.71 33.15 18.21
N ARG A 21 -39.93 33.05 17.64
CA ARG A 21 -40.23 32.96 16.21
C ARG A 21 -39.91 34.27 15.49
N GLY A 22 -39.51 34.18 14.21
CA GLY A 22 -39.52 35.29 13.27
C GLY A 22 -39.39 34.84 11.81
N HIS A 23 -40.50 34.82 11.11
CA HIS A 23 -40.62 34.67 9.65
C HIS A 23 -40.00 35.86 8.91
N ALA A 24 -39.42 35.63 7.73
CA ALA A 24 -39.72 36.41 6.53
C ALA A 24 -39.18 35.74 5.25
N ALA A 25 -40.06 35.63 4.30
CA ALA A 25 -39.89 35.19 2.92
C ALA A 25 -39.38 36.35 2.03
N GLY A 26 -38.83 35.99 0.88
CA GLY A 26 -38.50 36.92 -0.22
C GLY A 26 -37.67 36.18 -1.28
N GLN A 27 -38.29 35.60 -2.19
CA GLN A 27 -38.60 35.92 -3.60
C GLN A 27 -37.42 35.80 -4.57
N ALA A 28 -37.71 35.01 -5.58
CA ALA A 28 -36.99 34.65 -6.79
C ALA A 28 -36.64 35.85 -7.70
N ALA A 29 -35.55 35.68 -8.45
CA ALA A 29 -35.42 36.31 -9.78
C ALA A 29 -34.65 35.37 -10.72
N SER A 30 -35.39 34.95 -11.74
CA SER A 30 -34.91 34.26 -12.94
C SER A 30 -34.24 35.25 -13.91
N ALA A 31 -33.16 34.85 -14.54
CA ALA A 31 -32.74 35.44 -15.82
C ALA A 31 -32.27 34.32 -16.77
N ARG A 32 -33.06 34.10 -17.81
CA ARG A 32 -32.74 33.38 -19.05
C ARG A 32 -31.92 34.31 -19.96
N HIS A 33 -31.03 33.72 -20.75
CA HIS A 33 -30.59 33.98 -22.14
C HIS A 33 -29.17 33.42 -22.29
N GLY A 34 -28.72 32.77 -23.37
CA GLY A 34 -29.27 32.59 -24.68
C GLY A 34 -28.43 31.50 -25.38
N GLN A 35 -29.06 30.81 -26.28
CA GLN A 35 -28.51 29.80 -27.17
C GLN A 35 -27.54 30.41 -28.19
N GLY A 36 -26.45 29.69 -28.49
CA GLY A 36 -25.59 29.94 -29.66
C GLY A 36 -25.11 28.61 -30.24
N ALA A 37 -25.86 28.12 -31.22
CA ALA A 37 -25.50 26.97 -32.01
C ALA A 37 -24.43 27.32 -33.04
N TYR A 38 -23.40 26.52 -33.18
CA TYR A 38 -22.61 26.45 -34.40
C TYR A 38 -22.56 24.99 -34.90
N GLN A 39 -23.28 24.74 -35.99
CA GLN A 39 -23.16 23.59 -36.89
C GLN A 39 -22.11 23.92 -37.94
N SER A 40 -21.20 22.96 -38.19
CA SER A 40 -20.57 22.65 -39.49
C SER A 40 -20.05 21.25 -39.39
N GLY A 41 -20.49 20.21 -40.02
CA GLY A 41 -20.77 20.03 -41.41
C GLY A 41 -19.54 19.37 -42.03
N TYR A 42 -19.37 18.02 -41.92
CA TYR A 42 -18.51 17.26 -42.84
C TYR A 42 -19.21 15.95 -43.25
N ARG A 43 -19.44 15.82 -44.54
CA ARG A 43 -20.03 14.67 -45.22
C ARG A 43 -18.94 13.63 -45.57
N PRO A 44 -19.27 12.32 -45.64
CA PRO A 44 -18.31 11.27 -45.99
C PRO A 44 -18.21 11.08 -47.52
N ALA A 45 -17.00 10.72 -47.99
CA ALA A 45 -16.81 10.20 -49.31
C ALA A 45 -16.65 8.68 -49.26
N GLN A 46 -17.43 7.98 -50.09
CA GLN A 46 -17.41 6.54 -50.31
C GLN A 46 -16.38 6.16 -51.40
N SER A 47 -15.98 4.91 -51.31
CA SER A 47 -15.67 3.93 -52.34
C SER A 47 -14.20 3.59 -52.64
N GLY A 48 -13.93 2.30 -52.51
CA GLY A 48 -13.17 1.57 -53.51
C GLY A 48 -12.10 0.62 -53.02
N GLY A 49 -12.41 -0.71 -53.03
CA GLY A 49 -11.49 -1.75 -53.50
C GLY A 49 -10.53 -2.42 -52.51
N HIS A 50 -10.86 -3.64 -52.12
CA HIS A 50 -9.90 -4.69 -51.70
C HIS A 50 -8.98 -5.08 -52.87
N PRO A 51 -7.74 -5.58 -52.62
CA PRO A 51 -7.56 -6.96 -52.20
C PRO A 51 -6.41 -7.25 -51.19
N SER A 52 -6.67 -8.29 -50.37
CA SER A 52 -5.82 -9.36 -49.83
C SER A 52 -4.30 -9.19 -49.82
N GLY A 53 -3.71 -9.40 -48.60
CA GLY A 53 -2.29 -9.69 -48.44
C GLY A 53 -1.79 -9.49 -47.02
N HIS A 54 -1.91 -10.47 -46.08
CA HIS A 54 -0.97 -10.65 -44.97
C HIS A 54 0.43 -10.97 -45.54
N PRO A 55 1.57 -10.60 -44.91
CA PRO A 55 1.93 -10.83 -43.50
C PRO A 55 2.76 -9.68 -42.89
N ALA A 56 2.51 -9.33 -41.62
CA ALA A 56 3.39 -8.49 -40.81
C ALA A 56 3.16 -8.73 -39.30
N GLU A 57 3.13 -9.98 -38.86
CA GLU A 57 3.02 -10.34 -37.45
C GLU A 57 4.19 -11.20 -36.91
N GLU A 58 5.34 -11.21 -37.57
CA GLU A 58 6.49 -12.03 -37.16
C GLU A 58 7.81 -11.25 -36.95
N GLN A 59 7.81 -9.96 -36.67
CA GLN A 59 9.07 -9.20 -36.46
C GLN A 59 9.17 -8.42 -35.12
N PHE A 60 8.31 -8.64 -34.14
CA PHE A 60 8.44 -7.94 -32.85
C PHE A 60 8.79 -8.85 -31.64
N ALA A 61 9.00 -10.15 -31.85
CA ALA A 61 9.36 -11.08 -30.77
C ALA A 61 10.88 -11.32 -30.61
N GLY A 62 11.72 -10.67 -31.39
CA GLY A 62 13.16 -10.95 -31.44
C GLY A 62 14.09 -9.93 -30.76
N GLN A 63 13.61 -8.82 -30.25
CA GLN A 63 14.49 -7.76 -29.70
C GLN A 63 14.48 -7.57 -28.18
N ILE A 64 13.68 -8.31 -27.42
CA ILE A 64 13.66 -8.22 -25.94
C ILE A 64 14.70 -9.17 -25.29
N GLY A 65 15.29 -10.09 -26.04
CA GLY A 65 16.28 -11.06 -25.54
C GLY A 65 17.74 -10.59 -25.57
N ALA A 66 18.07 -9.51 -26.28
CA ALA A 66 19.47 -9.09 -26.49
C ALA A 66 19.96 -7.98 -25.52
N GLU A 67 19.08 -7.27 -24.82
CA GLU A 67 19.48 -6.24 -23.85
C GLU A 67 19.79 -6.80 -22.45
N SER A 68 19.30 -7.97 -22.11
CA SER A 68 19.58 -8.59 -20.80
C SER A 68 20.99 -9.18 -20.68
N ASP A 69 21.66 -9.50 -21.78
CA ASP A 69 23.00 -10.09 -21.78
C ASP A 69 24.15 -9.06 -21.79
N LEU A 70 23.89 -7.84 -22.23
CA LEU A 70 24.89 -6.75 -22.21
C LEU A 70 25.10 -6.16 -20.80
N ASN A 71 24.19 -6.41 -19.86
CA ASN A 71 24.32 -5.91 -18.49
C ASN A 71 25.06 -6.89 -17.55
N ARG A 72 25.41 -8.11 -18.02
CA ARG A 72 26.17 -9.11 -17.23
C ARG A 72 27.67 -8.87 -17.22
N TYR A 73 28.19 -7.91 -17.98
CA TYR A 73 29.64 -7.64 -18.13
C TYR A 73 30.04 -6.21 -17.81
N ARG A 74 29.30 -5.48 -16.96
CA ARG A 74 29.90 -4.31 -16.30
C ARG A 74 30.69 -4.80 -15.10
N PRO A 75 32.03 -4.60 -15.05
CA PRO A 75 32.81 -4.90 -13.85
C PRO A 75 32.17 -4.08 -12.70
N ARG A 76 31.62 -4.77 -11.69
CA ARG A 76 31.33 -4.13 -10.41
C ARG A 76 32.63 -3.51 -9.95
N ASN A 77 32.67 -2.19 -9.92
CA ASN A 77 33.77 -1.49 -9.30
C ASN A 77 33.61 -1.77 -7.80
N ASP A 78 34.33 -2.76 -7.28
CA ASP A 78 34.23 -3.21 -5.88
C ASP A 78 34.68 -2.10 -4.88
N ARG A 79 35.11 -0.96 -5.37
CA ARG A 79 35.49 0.18 -4.55
C ARG A 79 34.36 1.20 -4.53
N PRO A 80 33.89 1.59 -3.32
CA PRO A 80 32.88 2.65 -3.20
C PRO A 80 33.38 3.94 -3.84
N SER A 81 32.48 4.68 -4.45
CA SER A 81 32.78 6.02 -4.99
C SER A 81 33.20 6.97 -3.86
N PRO A 82 34.03 7.99 -4.15
CA PRO A 82 34.43 8.99 -3.15
C PRO A 82 33.24 9.62 -2.45
N ASP A 83 32.19 9.98 -3.20
CA ASP A 83 30.96 10.54 -2.64
C ASP A 83 30.23 9.55 -1.71
N ALA A 84 30.18 8.27 -2.08
CA ALA A 84 29.57 7.23 -1.24
C ALA A 84 30.30 7.08 0.12
N VAL A 85 31.63 7.13 0.11
CA VAL A 85 32.42 7.07 1.35
C VAL A 85 32.12 8.24 2.27
N VAL A 86 32.09 9.45 1.72
CA VAL A 86 31.82 10.67 2.48
C VAL A 86 30.40 10.68 3.03
N ILE A 87 29.40 10.33 2.20
CA ILE A 87 27.98 10.32 2.60
C ILE A 87 27.74 9.27 3.70
N ARG A 88 28.25 8.04 3.54
CA ARG A 88 28.13 6.98 4.56
C ARG A 88 28.79 7.38 5.89
N ARG A 89 29.96 8.05 5.82
CA ARG A 89 30.66 8.54 7.01
C ARG A 89 29.86 9.64 7.74
N THR A 90 29.27 10.57 6.99
CA THR A 90 28.39 11.61 7.53
C THR A 90 27.17 11.01 8.21
N LEU A 91 26.50 10.04 7.58
CA LEU A 91 25.33 9.36 8.17
C LEU A 91 25.68 8.56 9.41
N ALA A 92 26.83 7.88 9.44
CA ALA A 92 27.28 7.11 10.61
C ALA A 92 27.54 8.02 11.83
N GLU A 93 27.96 9.27 11.62
CA GLU A 93 28.08 10.27 12.70
C GLU A 93 26.71 10.74 13.22
N ILE A 94 25.72 10.87 12.32
CA ILE A 94 24.36 11.35 12.66
C ILE A 94 23.49 10.24 13.26
N GLU A 95 23.70 8.98 12.92
CA GLU A 95 22.86 7.86 13.34
C GLU A 95 22.53 7.84 14.84
N PRO A 96 23.50 8.04 15.78
CA PRO A 96 23.23 8.06 17.22
C PRO A 96 22.33 9.24 17.67
N VAL A 97 22.21 10.29 16.87
CA VAL A 97 21.46 11.53 17.14
C VAL A 97 20.38 11.79 16.08
N SER A 98 20.00 10.74 15.33
CA SER A 98 19.08 10.83 14.19
C SER A 98 17.74 11.47 14.55
N ASP A 99 17.20 11.20 15.74
CA ASP A 99 15.96 11.82 16.24
C ASP A 99 16.09 13.34 16.37
N GLN A 100 17.25 13.82 16.86
CA GLN A 100 17.50 15.26 17.02
C GLN A 100 17.73 15.92 15.66
N ALA A 101 18.51 15.27 14.79
CA ALA A 101 18.80 15.77 13.46
C ALA A 101 17.54 15.89 12.59
N THR A 102 16.69 14.85 12.60
CA THR A 102 15.42 14.87 11.86
C THR A 102 14.40 15.82 12.47
N ALA A 103 14.34 15.94 13.81
CA ALA A 103 13.49 16.93 14.47
C ALA A 103 13.90 18.37 14.09
N TYR A 104 15.20 18.66 14.07
CA TYR A 104 15.73 19.96 13.65
C TYR A 104 15.44 20.23 12.17
N PHE A 105 15.63 19.23 11.29
CA PHE A 105 15.28 19.33 9.88
C PHE A 105 13.81 19.76 9.68
N TYR A 106 12.86 19.08 10.31
CA TYR A 106 11.46 19.45 10.18
C TYR A 106 11.11 20.78 10.83
N ALA A 107 11.78 21.16 11.92
CA ALA A 107 11.61 22.46 12.53
C ALA A 107 12.03 23.58 11.57
N LEU A 108 13.19 23.45 10.91
CA LEU A 108 13.64 24.38 9.88
C LEU A 108 12.70 24.43 8.69
N LEU A 109 12.30 23.24 8.18
CA LEU A 109 11.42 23.13 7.02
C LEU A 109 10.11 23.89 7.25
N PHE A 110 9.48 23.70 8.41
CA PHE A 110 8.20 24.37 8.72
C PHE A 110 8.35 25.83 9.15
N LEU A 111 9.52 26.21 9.67
CA LEU A 111 9.83 27.60 9.98
C LEU A 111 10.01 28.44 8.71
N HIS A 112 10.78 27.92 7.76
CA HIS A 112 11.08 28.63 6.51
C HIS A 112 9.95 28.47 5.47
N ASN A 113 9.21 27.36 5.52
CA ASN A 113 8.17 27.00 4.56
C ASN A 113 6.89 26.53 5.28
N PRO A 114 6.18 27.42 6.00
CA PRO A 114 5.03 27.03 6.83
C PRO A 114 3.91 26.37 6.04
N GLN A 115 3.76 26.68 4.74
CA GLN A 115 2.80 26.07 3.84
C GLN A 115 3.02 24.55 3.66
N LEU A 116 4.24 24.06 3.83
CA LEU A 116 4.54 22.63 3.72
C LEU A 116 4.03 21.82 4.92
N ARG A 117 3.80 22.48 6.07
CA ARG A 117 3.28 21.78 7.27
C ARG A 117 1.97 21.04 7.00
N ASP A 118 1.17 21.58 6.11
CA ASP A 118 -0.11 20.98 5.73
C ASP A 118 0.00 19.67 4.94
N MET A 119 1.16 19.32 4.44
CA MET A 119 1.42 18.06 3.74
C MET A 119 1.71 16.89 4.70
N PHE A 120 1.97 17.20 5.96
CA PHE A 120 2.40 16.22 6.95
C PHE A 120 1.32 15.90 7.99
N PRO A 121 1.32 14.69 8.57
CA PRO A 121 0.39 14.34 9.65
C PRO A 121 0.68 15.18 10.91
N ALA A 122 -0.28 15.21 11.84
CA ALA A 122 -0.12 15.91 13.11
C ALA A 122 1.03 15.32 13.95
N ALA A 123 1.10 13.98 14.03
CA ALA A 123 2.18 13.25 14.71
C ALA A 123 3.33 12.98 13.73
N MET A 124 4.54 13.44 14.09
CA MET A 124 5.71 13.44 13.20
C MET A 124 6.72 12.33 13.50
N ASP A 125 6.56 11.57 14.57
CA ASP A 125 7.56 10.57 15.00
C ASP A 125 7.87 9.54 13.91
N ALA A 126 6.84 8.87 13.40
CA ALA A 126 6.99 7.93 12.29
C ALA A 126 7.51 8.58 10.98
N GLN A 127 7.32 9.88 10.80
CA GLN A 127 7.80 10.59 9.62
C GLN A 127 9.29 10.89 9.71
N ARG A 128 9.80 11.19 10.93
CA ARG A 128 11.23 11.36 11.20
C ARG A 128 12.00 10.08 10.95
N ASP A 129 11.51 8.95 11.48
CA ASP A 129 12.10 7.63 11.25
C ASP A 129 12.18 7.27 9.77
N ARG A 130 11.12 7.58 9.01
CA ARG A 130 11.08 7.31 7.56
C ARG A 130 12.06 8.14 6.78
N LEU A 131 12.24 9.42 7.13
CA LEU A 131 13.21 10.27 6.46
C LEU A 131 14.63 9.71 6.65
N PHE A 132 15.00 9.43 7.90
CA PHE A 132 16.34 8.90 8.18
C PHE A 132 16.56 7.53 7.55
N GLY A 133 15.57 6.63 7.63
CA GLY A 133 15.60 5.32 6.96
C GLY A 133 15.76 5.43 5.45
N ALA A 134 15.10 6.39 4.80
CA ALA A 134 15.25 6.62 3.36
C ALA A 134 16.65 7.12 2.98
N LEU A 135 17.26 7.97 3.81
CA LEU A 135 18.65 8.43 3.61
C LEU A 135 19.64 7.25 3.75
N LEU A 136 19.44 6.36 4.75
CA LEU A 136 20.27 5.18 4.92
C LEU A 136 20.18 4.23 3.72
N VAL A 137 18.98 3.93 3.24
CA VAL A 137 18.77 3.08 2.04
C VAL A 137 19.42 3.71 0.81
N ALA A 138 19.27 5.01 0.60
CA ALA A 138 19.91 5.70 -0.52
C ALA A 138 21.44 5.65 -0.44
N ALA A 139 22.03 5.80 0.75
CA ALA A 139 23.47 5.71 0.96
C ALA A 139 24.02 4.28 0.84
N GLU A 140 23.25 3.27 1.24
CA GLU A 140 23.61 1.87 1.06
C GLU A 140 23.75 1.50 -0.43
N HIS A 141 22.79 1.96 -1.24
CA HIS A 141 22.72 1.64 -2.67
C HIS A 141 23.31 2.72 -3.60
N ILE A 142 24.03 3.71 -3.08
CA ILE A 142 24.53 4.85 -3.88
C ILE A 142 25.44 4.43 -5.04
N ASP A 143 26.16 3.31 -4.91
CA ASP A 143 27.00 2.73 -5.95
C ASP A 143 26.29 1.66 -6.80
N ASP A 144 25.08 1.24 -6.43
CA ASP A 144 24.18 0.36 -7.19
C ASP A 144 23.08 1.21 -7.83
N THR A 145 23.42 1.79 -8.98
CA THR A 145 22.54 2.75 -9.66
C THR A 145 21.19 2.15 -10.07
N VAL A 146 21.11 0.85 -10.35
CA VAL A 146 19.85 0.19 -10.74
C VAL A 146 18.92 0.10 -9.55
N THR A 147 19.38 -0.49 -8.44
CA THR A 147 18.60 -0.64 -7.21
C THR A 147 18.21 0.72 -6.65
N LEU A 148 19.13 1.69 -6.64
CA LEU A 148 18.85 3.05 -6.17
C LEU A 148 17.80 3.76 -7.03
N THR A 149 17.92 3.68 -8.36
CA THR A 149 16.96 4.31 -9.27
C THR A 149 15.57 3.72 -9.10
N ASP A 150 15.43 2.40 -9.03
CA ASP A 150 14.14 1.74 -8.80
C ASP A 150 13.51 2.15 -7.48
N TYR A 151 14.31 2.22 -6.42
CA TYR A 151 13.88 2.70 -5.11
C TYR A 151 13.37 4.16 -5.17
N LEU A 152 14.15 5.06 -5.77
CA LEU A 152 13.82 6.48 -5.86
C LEU A 152 12.62 6.75 -6.78
N CYS A 153 12.48 6.02 -7.87
CA CYS A 153 11.31 6.10 -8.74
C CYS A 153 10.03 5.72 -7.97
N ASN A 154 10.07 4.63 -7.21
CA ASN A 154 8.94 4.22 -6.37
C ASN A 154 8.63 5.24 -5.28
N LEU A 155 9.68 5.82 -4.68
CA LEU A 155 9.54 6.86 -3.66
C LEU A 155 8.93 8.15 -4.25
N GLY A 156 9.38 8.59 -5.43
CA GLY A 156 8.84 9.75 -6.14
C GLY A 156 7.36 9.60 -6.49
N ARG A 157 6.99 8.46 -7.08
CA ARG A 157 5.58 8.11 -7.34
C ARG A 157 4.75 8.12 -6.06
N GLY A 158 5.29 7.55 -4.98
CA GLY A 158 4.64 7.50 -3.67
C GLY A 158 4.43 8.88 -3.02
N HIS A 159 5.27 9.88 -3.34
CA HIS A 159 5.14 11.25 -2.82
C HIS A 159 3.98 12.03 -3.43
N ARG A 160 3.51 11.67 -4.65
CA ARG A 160 2.37 12.32 -5.32
C ARG A 160 1.12 12.34 -4.44
N LYS A 161 0.82 11.27 -3.72
CA LYS A 161 -0.37 11.16 -2.85
C LYS A 161 -0.37 12.15 -1.68
N TYR A 162 0.79 12.73 -1.33
CA TYR A 162 0.90 13.77 -0.31
C TYR A 162 0.83 15.18 -0.91
N GLY A 163 0.73 15.31 -2.23
CA GLY A 163 0.69 16.58 -2.94
C GLY A 163 2.08 17.20 -3.15
N THR A 164 3.14 16.37 -3.11
CA THR A 164 4.51 16.83 -3.37
C THR A 164 4.66 17.26 -4.82
N ARG A 165 5.27 18.43 -5.02
CA ARG A 165 5.58 19.03 -6.33
C ARG A 165 7.08 19.28 -6.45
N SER A 166 7.55 19.50 -7.68
CA SER A 166 8.96 19.76 -7.97
C SER A 166 9.51 20.99 -7.23
N ASP A 167 8.69 22.02 -7.03
CA ASP A 167 9.05 23.26 -6.34
C ASP A 167 9.27 23.10 -4.81
N HIS A 168 8.91 21.95 -4.23
CA HIS A 168 9.15 21.66 -2.82
C HIS A 168 10.56 21.10 -2.55
N TYR A 169 11.21 20.47 -3.55
CA TYR A 169 12.50 19.80 -3.36
C TYR A 169 13.65 20.74 -2.99
N PRO A 170 13.79 21.97 -3.56
CA PRO A 170 14.84 22.90 -3.14
C PRO A 170 14.80 23.25 -1.66
N ALA A 171 13.61 23.54 -1.12
CA ALA A 171 13.42 23.85 0.30
C ALA A 171 13.78 22.66 1.22
N VAL A 172 13.45 21.43 0.79
CA VAL A 172 13.83 20.21 1.51
C VAL A 172 15.35 20.02 1.49
N GLY A 173 16.00 20.22 0.34
CA GLY A 173 17.46 20.12 0.20
C GLY A 173 18.21 21.10 1.07
N GLU A 174 17.81 22.37 1.06
CA GLU A 174 18.42 23.41 1.91
C GLU A 174 18.34 23.05 3.40
N CYS A 175 17.16 22.68 3.89
CA CYS A 175 16.98 22.29 5.29
C CYS A 175 17.74 21.00 5.63
N LEU A 176 17.90 20.06 4.68
CA LEU A 176 18.70 18.86 4.87
C LEU A 176 20.18 19.23 5.04
N MET A 177 20.76 20.08 4.16
CA MET A 177 22.16 20.51 4.27
C MET A 177 22.43 21.19 5.62
N LEU A 178 21.56 22.10 6.04
CA LEU A 178 21.67 22.78 7.35
C LEU A 178 21.59 21.80 8.53
N SER A 179 20.79 20.76 8.42
CA SER A 179 20.70 19.74 9.47
C SER A 179 21.95 18.86 9.52
N LEU A 180 22.47 18.44 8.36
CA LEU A 180 23.71 17.68 8.27
C LEU A 180 24.90 18.46 8.81
N GLU A 181 25.06 19.73 8.41
CA GLU A 181 26.11 20.66 8.92
C GLU A 181 26.10 20.74 10.44
N ARG A 182 24.89 20.86 11.03
CA ARG A 182 24.75 21.03 12.48
C ARG A 182 25.13 19.78 13.27
N TYR A 183 24.84 18.58 12.75
CA TYR A 183 24.96 17.33 13.51
C TYR A 183 26.14 16.45 13.11
N ALA A 184 26.71 16.64 11.92
CA ALA A 184 27.91 15.91 11.45
C ALA A 184 29.20 16.75 11.65
N THR A 185 29.40 17.27 12.83
CA THR A 185 30.42 18.30 13.12
C THR A 185 31.85 17.87 12.85
N SER A 186 32.16 16.58 12.91
CA SER A 186 33.48 16.03 12.65
C SER A 186 33.73 15.61 11.21
N THR A 187 32.65 15.33 10.46
CA THR A 187 32.73 14.89 9.06
C THR A 187 32.25 15.91 8.04
N TRP A 188 31.63 17.02 8.50
CA TRP A 188 31.16 18.09 7.64
C TRP A 188 32.30 19.03 7.22
N GLY A 189 32.29 19.40 5.97
CA GLY A 189 33.21 20.34 5.36
C GLY A 189 32.92 20.50 3.86
N PRO A 190 33.67 21.30 3.11
CA PRO A 190 33.38 21.62 1.71
C PRO A 190 33.25 20.36 0.80
N GLU A 191 34.00 19.30 1.09
CA GLU A 191 33.95 18.04 0.35
C GLU A 191 32.66 17.31 0.65
N ALA A 192 32.25 17.23 1.93
CA ALA A 192 31.03 16.59 2.35
C ALA A 192 29.79 17.35 1.82
N GLU A 193 29.77 18.66 1.95
CA GLU A 193 28.70 19.50 1.41
C GLU A 193 28.54 19.28 -0.10
N ALA A 194 29.65 19.34 -0.87
CA ALA A 194 29.62 19.13 -2.30
C ALA A 194 29.12 17.72 -2.70
N ALA A 195 29.52 16.67 -1.95
CA ALA A 195 29.05 15.31 -2.17
C ALA A 195 27.54 15.17 -1.91
N TRP A 196 27.05 15.74 -0.80
CA TRP A 196 25.64 15.73 -0.45
C TRP A 196 24.77 16.54 -1.42
N VAL A 197 25.24 17.69 -1.89
CA VAL A 197 24.54 18.49 -2.90
C VAL A 197 24.41 17.72 -4.20
N ARG A 198 25.48 17.06 -4.68
CA ARG A 198 25.41 16.21 -5.88
C ARG A 198 24.44 15.06 -5.70
N ALA A 199 24.52 14.34 -4.59
CA ALA A 199 23.64 13.19 -4.31
C ALA A 199 22.18 13.64 -4.20
N TYR A 200 21.89 14.71 -3.44
CA TYR A 200 20.52 15.21 -3.30
C TYR A 200 19.94 15.68 -4.62
N THR A 201 20.74 16.38 -5.45
CA THR A 201 20.29 16.82 -6.78
C THR A 201 19.92 15.63 -7.67
N ALA A 202 20.76 14.59 -7.69
CA ALA A 202 20.45 13.36 -8.46
C ALA A 202 19.21 12.64 -7.93
N ILE A 203 19.11 12.46 -6.61
CA ILE A 203 17.97 11.82 -5.93
C ILE A 203 16.67 12.58 -6.23
N SER A 204 16.66 13.90 -6.04
CA SER A 204 15.46 14.72 -6.26
C SER A 204 15.04 14.71 -7.72
N GLN A 205 15.97 14.74 -8.67
CA GLN A 205 15.66 14.71 -10.11
C GLN A 205 15.00 13.38 -10.49
N ILE A 206 15.56 12.24 -10.06
CA ILE A 206 14.97 10.91 -10.32
C ILE A 206 13.53 10.84 -9.76
N MET A 207 13.31 11.34 -8.56
CA MET A 207 11.99 11.34 -7.92
C MET A 207 10.99 12.25 -8.66
N ILE A 208 11.43 13.44 -9.10
CA ILE A 208 10.61 14.40 -9.86
C ILE A 208 10.21 13.79 -11.21
N ASP A 209 11.17 13.22 -11.95
CA ASP A 209 10.92 12.64 -13.26
C ASP A 209 9.96 11.46 -13.17
N ALA A 210 10.16 10.57 -12.19
CA ALA A 210 9.27 9.44 -11.95
C ALA A 210 7.85 9.88 -11.54
N ALA A 211 7.71 10.94 -10.77
CA ALA A 211 6.42 11.51 -10.40
C ALA A 211 5.70 12.12 -11.62
N ALA A 212 6.43 12.85 -12.46
CA ALA A 212 5.90 13.46 -13.67
C ALA A 212 5.46 12.40 -14.70
N GLU A 213 6.25 11.35 -14.88
CA GLU A 213 5.89 10.22 -15.75
C GLU A 213 4.63 9.49 -15.26
N ASP A 214 4.51 9.27 -13.95
CA ASP A 214 3.35 8.61 -13.36
C ASP A 214 2.08 9.47 -13.43
N GLU A 215 2.22 10.81 -13.40
CA GLU A 215 1.09 11.75 -13.54
C GLU A 215 0.38 11.62 -14.89
N LEU A 216 1.12 11.26 -15.94
CA LEU A 216 0.55 11.03 -17.28
C LEU A 216 -0.30 9.74 -17.35
N ARG A 217 -0.15 8.83 -16.38
CA ARG A 217 -0.76 7.48 -16.42
C ARG A 217 -1.91 7.32 -15.41
N ALA A 218 -1.80 7.98 -14.25
CA ALA A 218 -2.73 7.78 -13.16
C ALA A 218 -2.85 9.02 -12.26
N PRO A 219 -3.99 9.24 -11.59
CA PRO A 219 -4.11 10.25 -10.56
C PRO A 219 -3.24 9.90 -9.34
N PRO A 220 -2.91 10.86 -8.47
CA PRO A 220 -2.16 10.60 -7.24
C PRO A 220 -2.95 9.78 -6.21
N TRP A 221 -4.27 9.81 -6.28
CA TRP A 221 -5.22 8.99 -5.52
C TRP A 221 -6.57 8.95 -6.24
N TRP A 222 -7.41 7.97 -5.88
CA TRP A 222 -8.82 7.86 -6.27
C TRP A 222 -9.71 8.18 -5.09
N PHE A 223 -10.79 8.90 -5.32
CA PHE A 223 -11.87 8.97 -4.34
C PHE A 223 -12.70 7.70 -4.42
N ALA A 224 -13.06 7.16 -3.25
CA ALA A 224 -13.81 5.92 -3.15
C ALA A 224 -14.94 6.07 -2.12
N GLU A 225 -16.18 5.97 -2.59
CA GLU A 225 -17.37 5.97 -1.74
C GLU A 225 -17.56 4.59 -1.11
N ILE A 226 -17.77 4.52 0.19
CA ILE A 226 -18.16 3.31 0.89
C ILE A 226 -19.62 2.98 0.54
N VAL A 227 -19.82 1.90 -0.24
CA VAL A 227 -21.16 1.46 -0.67
C VAL A 227 -21.73 0.38 0.25
N SER A 228 -20.85 -0.38 0.97
CA SER A 228 -21.24 -1.34 2.00
C SER A 228 -20.22 -1.37 3.12
N HIS A 229 -20.71 -1.52 4.34
CA HIS A 229 -19.90 -1.69 5.56
C HIS A 229 -20.54 -2.77 6.43
N GLU A 230 -19.88 -3.91 6.51
CA GLU A 230 -20.39 -5.09 7.24
C GLU A 230 -19.43 -5.48 8.36
N ARG A 231 -19.87 -5.33 9.60
CA ARG A 231 -19.11 -5.83 10.75
C ARG A 231 -19.23 -7.33 10.86
N ARG A 232 -18.13 -8.05 10.75
CA ARG A 232 -18.06 -9.51 10.88
C ARG A 232 -17.82 -9.95 12.34
N THR A 233 -17.02 -9.15 13.06
CA THR A 233 -16.78 -9.32 14.51
C THR A 233 -16.76 -7.95 15.20
N SER A 234 -16.49 -7.90 16.51
CA SER A 234 -16.27 -6.64 17.21
C SER A 234 -15.09 -5.82 16.62
N GLU A 235 -14.10 -6.51 16.04
CA GLU A 235 -12.85 -5.90 15.58
C GLU A 235 -12.64 -6.00 14.06
N VAL A 236 -13.48 -6.72 13.31
CA VAL A 236 -13.30 -6.91 11.86
C VAL A 236 -14.51 -6.41 11.11
N ALA A 237 -14.28 -5.61 10.07
CA ALA A 237 -15.28 -5.19 9.09
C ALA A 237 -14.84 -5.50 7.66
N VAL A 238 -15.80 -5.83 6.81
CA VAL A 238 -15.68 -5.85 5.36
C VAL A 238 -16.20 -4.53 4.84
N VAL A 239 -15.34 -3.78 4.17
CA VAL A 239 -15.63 -2.46 3.60
C VAL A 239 -15.59 -2.58 2.08
N THR A 240 -16.72 -2.31 1.43
CA THR A 240 -16.81 -2.30 -0.03
C THR A 240 -16.97 -0.88 -0.52
N VAL A 241 -16.17 -0.52 -1.52
CA VAL A 241 -16.12 0.84 -2.05
C VAL A 241 -16.30 0.86 -3.57
N ARG A 242 -16.74 2.00 -4.07
CA ARG A 242 -16.78 2.34 -5.50
C ARG A 242 -15.90 3.55 -5.74
N THR A 243 -14.96 3.44 -6.66
CA THR A 243 -14.09 4.55 -7.05
C THR A 243 -14.77 5.50 -8.03
N ASP A 244 -14.36 6.76 -8.02
CA ASP A 244 -14.85 7.83 -8.90
C ASP A 244 -14.46 7.63 -10.37
N GLN A 245 -13.43 6.81 -10.62
CA GLN A 245 -12.94 6.46 -11.96
C GLN A 245 -12.34 5.04 -11.94
N PRO A 246 -12.09 4.40 -13.09
CA PRO A 246 -11.55 3.05 -13.16
C PRO A 246 -10.28 2.89 -12.32
N TYR A 247 -10.23 1.81 -11.53
CA TYR A 247 -9.11 1.51 -10.64
C TYR A 247 -8.43 0.21 -11.09
N PRO A 248 -7.27 0.29 -11.78
CA PRO A 248 -6.62 -0.86 -12.41
C PRO A 248 -5.77 -1.65 -11.40
N TYR A 249 -6.35 -2.63 -10.72
CA TYR A 249 -5.63 -3.51 -9.81
C TYR A 249 -5.68 -4.97 -10.25
N ARG A 250 -4.82 -5.79 -9.66
CA ARG A 250 -4.82 -7.25 -9.80
C ARG A 250 -5.10 -7.91 -8.46
N ALA A 251 -5.73 -9.08 -8.48
CA ALA A 251 -5.95 -9.88 -7.28
C ALA A 251 -4.62 -10.16 -6.55
N GLY A 252 -4.66 -10.08 -5.23
CA GLY A 252 -3.49 -10.23 -4.37
C GLY A 252 -2.73 -8.93 -4.09
N GLN A 253 -2.97 -7.86 -4.85
CA GLN A 253 -2.40 -6.54 -4.58
C GLN A 253 -3.06 -5.86 -3.38
N TYR A 254 -2.52 -4.70 -2.98
CA TYR A 254 -3.01 -3.83 -1.92
C TYR A 254 -3.05 -2.37 -2.36
N ALA A 255 -3.78 -1.54 -1.63
CA ALA A 255 -3.75 -0.09 -1.74
C ALA A 255 -3.47 0.57 -0.40
N SER A 256 -2.93 1.79 -0.44
CA SER A 256 -2.93 2.66 0.73
C SER A 256 -4.27 3.38 0.84
N ILE A 257 -4.83 3.45 2.04
CA ILE A 257 -6.09 4.13 2.34
C ILE A 257 -5.84 5.31 3.27
N GLU A 258 -6.40 6.47 2.93
CA GLU A 258 -6.55 7.64 3.80
C GLU A 258 -8.03 7.86 4.09
N THR A 259 -8.36 8.14 5.34
CA THR A 259 -9.74 8.41 5.77
C THR A 259 -9.93 9.90 6.10
N PRO A 260 -11.13 10.46 5.96
CA PRO A 260 -11.39 11.86 6.27
C PRO A 260 -11.18 12.20 7.76
N TRP A 261 -11.21 11.20 8.64
CA TRP A 261 -10.99 11.39 10.08
C TRP A 261 -9.52 11.48 10.48
N TRP A 262 -8.63 10.98 9.64
CA TRP A 262 -7.18 10.96 9.85
C TRP A 262 -6.46 11.38 8.57
N PRO A 263 -6.57 12.65 8.17
CA PRO A 263 -5.95 13.14 6.94
C PRO A 263 -4.43 12.97 6.99
N ARG A 264 -3.83 12.66 5.86
CA ARG A 264 -2.40 12.41 5.63
C ARG A 264 -1.84 11.17 6.35
N VAL A 265 -2.72 10.37 6.96
CA VAL A 265 -2.36 9.09 7.59
C VAL A 265 -2.81 7.96 6.68
N TRP A 266 -1.90 7.47 5.86
CA TRP A 266 -2.14 6.38 4.94
C TRP A 266 -1.78 5.04 5.57
N ARG A 267 -2.63 4.00 5.35
CA ARG A 267 -2.37 2.61 5.78
C ARG A 267 -2.70 1.66 4.66
N TYR A 268 -1.93 0.58 4.55
CA TYR A 268 -2.08 -0.42 3.50
C TYR A 268 -3.12 -1.46 3.86
N TYR A 269 -3.97 -1.80 2.87
CA TYR A 269 -4.98 -2.85 2.96
C TYR A 269 -5.01 -3.63 1.66
N SER A 270 -4.98 -4.96 1.76
CA SER A 270 -5.08 -5.84 0.60
C SER A 270 -6.50 -5.86 0.06
N PHE A 271 -6.63 -5.97 -1.25
CA PHE A 271 -7.92 -6.22 -1.87
C PHE A 271 -8.43 -7.61 -1.49
N ALA A 272 -9.70 -7.70 -1.13
CA ALA A 272 -10.38 -8.94 -0.74
C ALA A 272 -11.22 -9.56 -1.87
N SER A 273 -11.21 -8.96 -3.04
CA SER A 273 -11.85 -9.45 -4.25
C SER A 273 -10.91 -9.35 -5.45
N SER A 274 -11.08 -10.21 -6.44
CA SER A 274 -10.54 -10.00 -7.77
C SER A 274 -11.21 -8.80 -8.44
N PRO A 275 -10.63 -8.23 -9.51
CA PRO A 275 -11.29 -7.20 -10.31
C PRO A 275 -12.69 -7.65 -10.76
N ARG A 276 -13.69 -6.78 -10.55
CA ARG A 276 -15.12 -7.06 -10.80
C ARG A 276 -15.65 -6.18 -11.91
N SER A 277 -16.60 -6.70 -12.68
CA SER A 277 -17.26 -5.95 -13.76
C SER A 277 -18.12 -4.77 -13.26
N ASP A 278 -18.57 -4.81 -11.98
CA ASP A 278 -19.31 -3.71 -11.34
C ASP A 278 -18.40 -2.60 -10.77
N GLY A 279 -17.07 -2.75 -10.90
CA GLY A 279 -16.08 -1.78 -10.43
C GLY A 279 -15.96 -1.67 -8.91
N LEU A 280 -16.57 -2.58 -8.15
CA LEU A 280 -16.49 -2.57 -6.69
C LEU A 280 -15.20 -3.21 -6.19
N LEU A 281 -14.61 -2.58 -5.17
CA LEU A 281 -13.45 -3.09 -4.45
C LEU A 281 -13.84 -3.43 -3.02
N SER A 282 -13.26 -4.50 -2.47
CA SER A 282 -13.54 -4.94 -1.11
C SER A 282 -12.26 -5.03 -0.29
N PHE A 283 -12.34 -4.64 0.98
CA PHE A 283 -11.24 -4.71 1.95
C PHE A 283 -11.74 -5.36 3.23
N HIS A 284 -10.94 -6.26 3.81
CA HIS A 284 -11.18 -6.76 5.15
C HIS A 284 -10.25 -6.02 6.12
N VAL A 285 -10.85 -5.28 7.03
CA VAL A 285 -10.13 -4.41 7.95
C VAL A 285 -10.27 -4.92 9.36
N LYS A 286 -9.12 -5.12 10.05
CA LYS A 286 -9.09 -5.41 11.49
C LYS A 286 -8.67 -4.16 12.26
N ALA A 287 -9.48 -3.76 13.25
CA ALA A 287 -9.12 -2.73 14.20
C ALA A 287 -7.96 -3.22 15.08
N VAL A 288 -6.83 -2.52 15.06
CA VAL A 288 -5.69 -2.86 15.90
C VAL A 288 -5.55 -1.85 17.06
N PRO A 289 -4.99 -2.24 18.20
CA PRO A 289 -4.70 -1.29 19.28
C PRO A 289 -3.88 -0.11 18.75
N ALA A 290 -4.22 1.13 19.17
CA ALA A 290 -3.61 2.37 18.70
C ALA A 290 -3.68 2.64 17.17
N GLY A 291 -4.39 1.80 16.41
CA GLY A 291 -4.56 1.95 14.95
C GLY A 291 -5.65 2.97 14.60
N TRP A 292 -5.29 4.21 14.37
CA TRP A 292 -6.26 5.30 14.10
C TRP A 292 -7.11 5.03 12.86
N VAL A 293 -6.49 4.70 11.74
CA VAL A 293 -7.19 4.44 10.46
C VAL A 293 -8.01 3.15 10.54
N SER A 294 -7.44 2.05 11.04
CA SER A 294 -8.15 0.76 11.12
C SER A 294 -9.36 0.83 12.04
N ARG A 295 -9.23 1.50 13.21
CA ARG A 295 -10.36 1.69 14.12
C ARG A 295 -11.44 2.59 13.52
N ALA A 296 -11.05 3.63 12.78
CA ALA A 296 -12.01 4.49 12.09
C ALA A 296 -12.77 3.70 11.02
N LEU A 297 -12.07 2.90 10.21
CA LEU A 297 -12.70 2.05 9.19
C LEU A 297 -13.65 0.99 9.78
N VAL A 298 -13.33 0.41 10.95
CA VAL A 298 -14.18 -0.64 11.57
C VAL A 298 -15.34 -0.05 12.36
N HIS A 299 -15.13 1.05 13.12
CA HIS A 299 -16.11 1.51 14.08
C HIS A 299 -16.85 2.81 13.70
N ARG A 300 -16.25 3.63 12.83
CA ARG A 300 -16.79 4.95 12.47
C ARG A 300 -17.34 5.01 11.04
N ALA A 301 -16.68 4.33 10.12
CA ALA A 301 -17.05 4.35 8.70
C ALA A 301 -18.47 3.84 8.45
N ARG A 302 -19.15 4.50 7.52
CA ARG A 302 -20.54 4.21 7.13
C ARG A 302 -20.68 4.30 5.62
N ARG A 303 -21.74 3.72 5.10
CA ARG A 303 -22.14 3.91 3.70
C ARG A 303 -22.32 5.41 3.39
N GLY A 304 -21.77 5.84 2.26
CA GLY A 304 -21.75 7.24 1.81
C GLY A 304 -20.49 8.01 2.22
N ASP A 305 -19.68 7.51 3.17
CA ASP A 305 -18.40 8.14 3.47
C ASP A 305 -17.42 7.97 2.29
N VAL A 306 -16.62 9.01 2.05
CA VAL A 306 -15.60 8.99 0.99
C VAL A 306 -14.22 8.89 1.59
N ILE A 307 -13.45 7.93 1.11
CA ILE A 307 -12.04 7.71 1.46
C ILE A 307 -11.17 7.95 0.23
N LYS A 308 -9.85 8.03 0.41
CA LYS A 308 -8.90 8.07 -0.70
C LYS A 308 -8.12 6.76 -0.79
N LEU A 309 -7.96 6.27 -2.00
CA LEU A 309 -7.10 5.12 -2.33
C LEU A 309 -5.88 5.60 -3.08
N GLY A 310 -4.68 5.25 -2.61
CA GLY A 310 -3.46 5.40 -3.40
C GLY A 310 -3.39 4.37 -4.53
N PRO A 311 -2.42 4.46 -5.45
CA PRO A 311 -2.22 3.48 -6.50
C PRO A 311 -2.11 2.05 -5.97
N PRO A 312 -2.57 1.03 -6.74
CA PRO A 312 -2.38 -0.36 -6.37
C PRO A 312 -0.91 -0.74 -6.39
N ALA A 313 -0.50 -1.56 -5.44
CA ALA A 313 0.86 -2.03 -5.30
C ALA A 313 0.88 -3.49 -4.84
N GLY A 314 2.08 -4.11 -4.82
CA GLY A 314 2.26 -5.50 -4.41
C GLY A 314 2.47 -6.45 -5.58
N SER A 315 3.19 -7.54 -5.27
CA SER A 315 3.61 -8.55 -6.26
C SER A 315 3.00 -9.94 -6.02
N MET A 316 2.16 -10.09 -4.99
CA MET A 316 1.52 -11.36 -4.63
C MET A 316 0.36 -11.69 -5.59
N THR A 317 0.64 -11.70 -6.90
CA THR A 317 -0.34 -11.99 -7.95
C THR A 317 -0.17 -13.39 -8.50
N VAL A 318 -1.26 -13.98 -9.04
CA VAL A 318 -1.22 -15.30 -9.68
C VAL A 318 -0.46 -15.23 -11.00
N ASP A 319 0.44 -16.20 -11.21
CA ASP A 319 1.01 -16.46 -12.53
C ASP A 319 0.09 -17.43 -13.29
N HIS A 320 -0.68 -16.89 -14.22
CA HIS A 320 -1.63 -17.67 -15.01
C HIS A 320 -0.97 -18.56 -16.09
N ASN A 321 0.33 -18.36 -16.35
CA ASN A 321 1.10 -19.24 -17.26
C ASN A 321 1.61 -20.49 -16.54
N SER A 322 1.60 -20.52 -15.21
CA SER A 322 1.97 -21.69 -14.41
C SER A 322 0.82 -22.70 -14.35
N SER A 323 1.13 -23.97 -14.54
CA SER A 323 0.16 -25.10 -14.35
C SER A 323 0.17 -25.63 -12.92
N ARG A 324 1.06 -25.13 -12.04
CA ARG A 324 1.18 -25.62 -10.66
C ARG A 324 -0.04 -25.23 -9.83
N GLY A 325 -0.31 -26.04 -8.80
CA GLY A 325 -1.30 -25.70 -7.78
C GLY A 325 -0.94 -24.41 -7.02
N LEU A 326 -1.90 -23.82 -6.33
CA LEU A 326 -1.69 -22.70 -5.39
C LEU A 326 -1.83 -23.22 -3.97
N LEU A 327 -0.79 -23.04 -3.16
CA LEU A 327 -0.86 -23.22 -1.72
C LEU A 327 -0.95 -21.84 -1.06
N CYS A 328 -2.12 -21.52 -0.55
CA CYS A 328 -2.46 -20.23 0.02
C CYS A 328 -2.56 -20.32 1.55
N VAL A 329 -1.81 -19.50 2.27
CA VAL A 329 -1.83 -19.48 3.74
C VAL A 329 -2.20 -18.08 4.20
N GLY A 330 -3.37 -17.93 4.80
CA GLY A 330 -3.91 -16.67 5.29
C GLY A 330 -4.14 -16.67 6.79
N GLY A 331 -3.50 -15.75 7.53
CA GLY A 331 -3.71 -15.59 8.97
C GLY A 331 -4.56 -14.35 9.30
N SER A 332 -5.64 -14.53 10.08
CA SER A 332 -6.56 -13.43 10.43
C SER A 332 -7.09 -12.72 9.18
N THR A 333 -7.02 -11.37 9.09
CA THR A 333 -7.41 -10.63 7.87
C THR A 333 -6.47 -10.82 6.68
N GLY A 334 -5.33 -11.51 6.84
CA GLY A 334 -4.51 -11.96 5.72
C GLY A 334 -5.22 -12.95 4.78
N ILE A 335 -6.36 -13.49 5.19
CA ILE A 335 -7.22 -14.29 4.32
C ILE A 335 -7.86 -13.46 3.18
N ALA A 336 -7.93 -12.14 3.31
CA ALA A 336 -8.55 -11.25 2.32
C ALA A 336 -7.89 -11.33 0.93
N PRO A 337 -6.59 -11.11 0.76
CA PRO A 337 -5.95 -11.26 -0.56
C PRO A 337 -5.98 -12.70 -1.07
N ILE A 338 -5.98 -13.70 -0.19
CA ILE A 338 -6.14 -15.11 -0.58
C ILE A 338 -7.51 -15.33 -1.25
N LYS A 339 -8.58 -14.72 -0.70
CA LYS A 339 -9.90 -14.76 -1.32
C LYS A 339 -9.89 -14.15 -2.74
N ALA A 340 -9.20 -13.03 -2.89
CA ALA A 340 -9.03 -12.39 -4.20
C ALA A 340 -8.31 -13.32 -5.20
N LEU A 341 -7.23 -14.00 -4.79
CA LEU A 341 -6.51 -14.96 -5.64
C LEU A 341 -7.38 -16.14 -6.05
N VAL A 342 -8.17 -16.72 -5.13
CA VAL A 342 -9.12 -17.81 -5.43
C VAL A 342 -10.16 -17.38 -6.48
N GLN A 343 -10.70 -16.16 -6.33
CA GLN A 343 -11.65 -15.60 -7.29
C GLN A 343 -11.00 -15.32 -8.64
N ASP A 344 -9.76 -14.87 -8.66
CA ASP A 344 -9.00 -14.62 -9.89
C ASP A 344 -8.76 -15.91 -10.68
N VAL A 345 -8.34 -17.00 -10.00
CA VAL A 345 -8.21 -18.33 -10.62
C VAL A 345 -9.57 -18.81 -11.18
N ALA A 346 -10.66 -18.58 -10.44
CA ALA A 346 -11.99 -18.95 -10.89
C ALA A 346 -12.44 -18.18 -12.15
N GLN A 347 -12.10 -16.90 -12.26
CA GLN A 347 -12.42 -16.05 -13.40
C GLN A 347 -11.61 -16.39 -14.65
N HIS A 348 -10.34 -16.76 -14.51
CA HIS A 348 -9.47 -17.14 -15.62
C HIS A 348 -9.76 -18.51 -16.20
N GLY A 349 -10.57 -19.33 -15.53
CA GLY A 349 -11.06 -20.62 -16.05
C GLY A 349 -10.01 -21.74 -16.12
N VAL A 350 -8.75 -21.47 -15.81
CA VAL A 350 -7.70 -22.50 -15.72
C VAL A 350 -7.92 -23.29 -14.44
N ARG A 351 -8.35 -24.55 -14.59
CA ARG A 351 -8.59 -25.45 -13.45
C ARG A 351 -7.26 -25.99 -12.96
N ARG A 352 -6.80 -25.48 -11.80
CA ARG A 352 -5.64 -26.01 -11.08
C ARG A 352 -5.97 -26.11 -9.59
N GLN A 353 -5.36 -27.03 -8.90
CA GLN A 353 -5.60 -27.26 -7.49
C GLN A 353 -5.25 -26.01 -6.66
N VAL A 354 -6.14 -25.63 -5.77
CA VAL A 354 -5.92 -24.53 -4.82
C VAL A 354 -6.22 -25.02 -3.40
N GLU A 355 -5.20 -24.99 -2.56
CA GLU A 355 -5.29 -25.34 -1.15
C GLU A 355 -5.20 -24.07 -0.31
N VAL A 356 -6.20 -23.82 0.51
CA VAL A 356 -6.27 -22.62 1.37
C VAL A 356 -6.22 -23.04 2.84
N PHE A 357 -5.18 -22.60 3.54
CA PHE A 357 -5.09 -22.69 5.00
C PHE A 357 -5.51 -21.36 5.61
N PHE A 358 -6.64 -21.35 6.32
CA PHE A 358 -7.17 -20.16 6.99
C PHE A 358 -6.92 -20.26 8.49
N GLY A 359 -5.93 -19.50 8.99
CA GLY A 359 -5.50 -19.51 10.38
C GLY A 359 -6.17 -18.44 11.24
N ALA A 360 -6.59 -18.85 12.44
CA ALA A 360 -7.14 -17.98 13.46
C ALA A 360 -6.71 -18.42 14.87
N ASN A 361 -6.81 -17.50 15.85
CA ASN A 361 -6.56 -17.85 17.23
C ASN A 361 -7.71 -18.67 17.84
N ARG A 362 -8.96 -18.30 17.52
CA ARG A 362 -10.19 -18.94 17.99
C ARG A 362 -11.14 -19.16 16.81
N ASP A 363 -12.10 -20.07 16.97
CA ASP A 363 -13.14 -20.31 15.94
C ASP A 363 -13.92 -19.04 15.58
N SER A 364 -14.19 -18.16 16.55
CA SER A 364 -14.86 -16.87 16.31
C SER A 364 -14.09 -15.91 15.43
N ASP A 365 -12.76 -16.10 15.29
CA ASP A 365 -11.89 -15.26 14.48
C ASP A 365 -11.82 -15.75 13.01
N LEU A 366 -12.43 -16.90 12.69
CA LEU A 366 -12.63 -17.40 11.32
C LEU A 366 -13.81 -16.67 10.64
N TYR A 367 -13.81 -15.36 10.68
CA TYR A 367 -14.93 -14.47 10.36
C TYR A 367 -15.44 -14.56 8.91
N ASP A 368 -14.68 -15.12 7.99
CA ASP A 368 -15.05 -15.29 6.57
C ASP A 368 -15.08 -16.76 6.13
N LEU A 369 -14.99 -17.71 7.07
CA LEU A 369 -14.93 -19.15 6.78
C LEU A 369 -16.14 -19.62 5.97
N ASP A 370 -17.35 -19.21 6.34
CA ASP A 370 -18.56 -19.65 5.66
C ASP A 370 -18.57 -19.23 4.18
N SER A 371 -18.00 -18.05 3.87
CA SER A 371 -17.80 -17.57 2.50
C SER A 371 -16.82 -18.46 1.70
N PHE A 372 -15.74 -18.92 2.35
CA PHE A 372 -14.78 -19.84 1.73
C PHE A 372 -15.36 -21.24 1.52
N LEU A 373 -16.12 -21.76 2.47
CA LEU A 373 -16.81 -23.05 2.34
C LEU A 373 -17.90 -23.01 1.23
N GLU A 374 -18.53 -21.84 1.01
CA GLU A 374 -19.41 -21.65 -0.13
C GLU A 374 -18.65 -21.68 -1.46
N LEU A 375 -17.46 -21.07 -1.53
CA LEU A 375 -16.60 -21.16 -2.70
C LEU A 375 -16.12 -22.59 -2.95
N GLU A 376 -15.71 -23.32 -1.92
CA GLU A 376 -15.30 -24.74 -2.00
C GLU A 376 -16.41 -25.62 -2.58
N ARG A 377 -17.65 -25.46 -2.12
CA ARG A 377 -18.81 -26.22 -2.67
C ARG A 377 -19.03 -25.95 -4.16
N ARG A 378 -18.68 -24.76 -4.65
CA ARG A 378 -18.87 -24.35 -6.05
C ARG A 378 -17.68 -24.64 -6.95
N LEU A 379 -16.49 -24.80 -6.39
CA LEU A 379 -15.22 -24.92 -7.09
C LEU A 379 -14.55 -26.25 -6.72
N PRO A 380 -14.71 -27.31 -7.51
CA PRO A 380 -14.21 -28.66 -7.19
C PRO A 380 -12.69 -28.78 -7.06
N TRP A 381 -11.95 -27.77 -7.51
CA TRP A 381 -10.48 -27.69 -7.42
C TRP A 381 -9.99 -26.89 -6.22
N LEU A 382 -10.90 -26.34 -5.41
CA LEU A 382 -10.60 -25.60 -4.18
C LEU A 382 -10.77 -26.50 -2.96
N SER A 383 -9.81 -26.48 -2.05
CA SER A 383 -9.87 -27.11 -0.74
C SER A 383 -9.58 -26.08 0.35
N VAL A 384 -10.41 -25.99 1.37
CA VAL A 384 -10.31 -25.00 2.46
C VAL A 384 -10.09 -25.71 3.78
N ARG A 385 -8.96 -25.38 4.44
CA ARG A 385 -8.54 -25.95 5.72
C ARG A 385 -8.48 -24.86 6.80
N PRO A 386 -9.52 -24.70 7.62
CA PRO A 386 -9.44 -23.81 8.77
C PRO A 386 -8.49 -24.41 9.81
N VAL A 387 -7.62 -23.54 10.38
CA VAL A 387 -6.63 -23.89 11.42
C VAL A 387 -6.83 -22.99 12.62
N VAL A 388 -7.03 -23.56 13.80
CA VAL A 388 -7.35 -22.81 15.02
C VAL A 388 -6.35 -23.13 16.12
N ALA A 389 -5.69 -22.09 16.63
CA ALA A 389 -4.64 -22.22 17.64
C ALA A 389 -5.15 -22.60 19.03
N GLN A 390 -6.37 -22.18 19.39
CA GLN A 390 -6.94 -22.35 20.72
C GLN A 390 -8.37 -22.87 20.64
N TYR A 391 -8.63 -23.99 21.30
CA TYR A 391 -9.99 -24.58 21.42
C TYR A 391 -10.70 -24.78 20.08
N ALA A 392 -10.03 -25.45 19.15
CA ALA A 392 -10.56 -25.72 17.81
C ALA A 392 -11.82 -26.61 17.86
N THR A 393 -12.91 -26.14 17.27
CA THR A 393 -14.14 -26.89 17.06
C THR A 393 -14.53 -26.92 15.58
N ARG A 394 -14.15 -25.93 14.79
CA ARG A 394 -14.48 -25.77 13.37
C ARG A 394 -13.29 -26.01 12.45
N GLY A 395 -12.10 -26.31 12.98
CA GLY A 395 -10.89 -26.42 12.19
C GLY A 395 -9.87 -27.38 12.78
N PHE A 396 -8.75 -27.47 12.10
CA PHE A 396 -7.60 -28.24 12.52
C PHE A 396 -6.95 -27.58 13.76
N PRO A 397 -6.70 -28.32 14.84
CA PRO A 397 -6.06 -27.73 16.02
C PRO A 397 -4.57 -27.50 15.77
N GLY A 398 -4.03 -26.34 16.14
CA GLY A 398 -2.62 -26.03 16.04
C GLY A 398 -2.32 -24.71 15.32
N GLN A 399 -1.06 -24.59 14.88
CA GLN A 399 -0.59 -23.40 14.17
C GLN A 399 -0.54 -23.66 12.66
N LEU A 400 -0.63 -22.60 11.85
CA LEU A 400 -0.57 -22.72 10.39
C LEU A 400 0.69 -23.45 9.86
N PRO A 401 1.91 -23.18 10.37
CA PRO A 401 3.10 -23.86 9.85
C PRO A 401 3.08 -25.37 10.08
N GLU A 402 2.57 -25.82 11.22
CA GLU A 402 2.43 -27.25 11.55
C GLU A 402 1.40 -27.92 10.63
N ALA A 403 0.22 -27.32 10.49
CA ALA A 403 -0.81 -27.83 9.61
C ALA A 403 -0.33 -27.94 8.15
N VAL A 404 0.38 -26.93 7.64
CA VAL A 404 0.95 -26.96 6.29
C VAL A 404 1.90 -28.14 6.10
N ARG A 405 2.77 -28.44 7.07
CA ARG A 405 3.69 -29.58 6.98
C ARG A 405 2.96 -30.92 7.01
N GLU A 406 1.92 -31.02 7.83
CA GLU A 406 1.16 -32.27 8.00
C GLU A 406 0.41 -32.70 6.73
N PHE A 407 -0.11 -31.73 5.99
CA PHE A 407 -0.84 -32.00 4.75
C PHE A 407 0.06 -32.07 3.49
N GLY A 408 1.37 -31.84 3.60
CA GLY A 408 2.31 -31.94 2.47
C GLY A 408 2.52 -33.35 1.90
N PRO A 409 3.36 -33.50 0.90
CA PRO A 409 4.30 -32.52 0.33
C PRO A 409 3.67 -31.55 -0.67
N TRP A 410 4.36 -30.39 -0.91
CA TRP A 410 3.83 -29.27 -1.73
C TRP A 410 4.72 -28.90 -2.92
N GLY A 411 5.62 -29.77 -3.36
CA GLY A 411 6.60 -29.48 -4.42
C GLY A 411 6.01 -28.97 -5.73
N ASP A 412 4.76 -29.38 -6.07
CA ASP A 412 4.07 -29.00 -7.29
C ASP A 412 3.17 -27.75 -7.12
N PHE A 413 3.35 -26.99 -6.05
CA PHE A 413 2.57 -25.79 -5.76
C PHE A 413 3.43 -24.53 -5.79
N ASP A 414 2.81 -23.39 -6.09
CA ASP A 414 3.33 -22.05 -5.83
C ASP A 414 2.73 -21.55 -4.50
N GLY A 415 3.56 -20.97 -3.62
CA GLY A 415 3.16 -20.54 -2.28
C GLY A 415 2.69 -19.08 -2.25
N TYR A 416 1.61 -18.80 -1.51
CA TYR A 416 1.08 -17.46 -1.29
C TYR A 416 0.80 -17.25 0.20
N LEU A 417 1.52 -16.30 0.83
CA LEU A 417 1.44 -16.07 2.27
C LEU A 417 0.93 -14.66 2.58
N SER A 418 -0.06 -14.54 3.46
CA SER A 418 -0.53 -13.24 3.94
C SER A 418 -0.99 -13.30 5.39
N GLY A 419 -0.60 -12.31 6.19
CA GLY A 419 -0.95 -12.21 7.59
C GLY A 419 0.11 -11.52 8.45
N PRO A 420 0.14 -11.75 9.75
CA PRO A 420 1.13 -11.16 10.65
C PRO A 420 2.57 -11.55 10.27
N PRO A 421 3.57 -10.64 10.41
CA PRO A 421 4.94 -10.88 9.95
C PRO A 421 5.58 -12.15 10.53
N GLN A 422 5.34 -12.43 11.81
CA GLN A 422 5.88 -13.63 12.46
C GLN A 422 5.28 -14.93 11.90
N MET A 423 3.98 -14.91 11.58
CA MET A 423 3.31 -16.04 10.93
C MET A 423 3.87 -16.26 9.52
N ILE A 424 4.04 -15.19 8.74
CA ILE A 424 4.61 -15.28 7.37
C ILE A 424 5.99 -15.92 7.42
N ARG A 425 6.91 -15.45 8.31
CA ARG A 425 8.25 -16.04 8.43
C ARG A 425 8.22 -17.54 8.74
N LYS A 426 7.45 -17.94 9.76
CA LYS A 426 7.33 -19.36 10.14
C LYS A 426 6.66 -20.21 9.05
N SER A 427 5.67 -19.65 8.35
CA SER A 427 5.03 -20.35 7.24
C SER A 427 5.94 -20.47 6.02
N MET A 428 6.80 -19.48 5.75
CA MET A 428 7.80 -19.56 4.70
C MET A 428 8.75 -20.75 4.94
N ASP A 429 9.28 -20.89 6.17
CA ASP A 429 10.12 -22.02 6.56
C ASP A 429 9.37 -23.37 6.39
N ALA A 430 8.08 -23.38 6.70
CA ALA A 430 7.24 -24.57 6.54
C ALA A 430 7.05 -24.92 5.05
N LEU A 431 6.77 -23.94 4.18
CA LEU A 431 6.61 -24.17 2.76
C LEU A 431 7.90 -24.67 2.11
N VAL A 432 9.04 -24.05 2.44
CA VAL A 432 10.35 -24.46 1.93
C VAL A 432 10.66 -25.90 2.37
N SER A 433 10.47 -26.23 3.64
CA SER A 433 10.70 -27.59 4.17
C SER A 433 9.73 -28.63 3.59
N SER A 434 8.58 -28.21 3.05
CA SER A 434 7.58 -29.07 2.39
C SER A 434 7.76 -29.15 0.87
N GLY A 435 8.85 -28.59 0.31
CA GLY A 435 9.27 -28.78 -1.07
C GLY A 435 8.99 -27.61 -2.02
N ILE A 436 8.52 -26.45 -1.55
CA ILE A 436 8.34 -25.26 -2.40
C ILE A 436 9.62 -24.43 -2.36
N PRO A 437 10.35 -24.21 -3.46
CA PRO A 437 11.48 -23.31 -3.51
C PRO A 437 11.11 -21.87 -3.13
N ALA A 438 12.01 -21.16 -2.44
CA ALA A 438 11.74 -19.81 -1.92
C ALA A 438 11.30 -18.81 -3.00
N GLU A 439 11.85 -18.90 -4.21
CA GLU A 439 11.53 -18.06 -5.36
C GLU A 439 10.10 -18.27 -5.89
N ARG A 440 9.44 -19.35 -5.50
CA ARG A 440 8.03 -19.64 -5.83
C ARG A 440 7.08 -19.27 -4.69
N ILE A 441 7.59 -18.71 -3.60
CA ILE A 441 6.77 -18.24 -2.48
C ILE A 441 6.58 -16.73 -2.60
N ARG A 442 5.35 -16.28 -2.72
CA ARG A 442 4.97 -14.86 -2.85
C ARG A 442 4.30 -14.35 -1.59
N HIS A 443 4.72 -13.19 -1.14
CA HIS A 443 4.10 -12.48 -0.03
C HIS A 443 4.41 -10.99 -0.13
N ASP A 444 3.49 -10.17 0.31
CA ASP A 444 3.73 -8.75 0.51
C ASP A 444 3.97 -8.50 2.00
N PHE A 445 5.21 -8.12 2.36
CA PHE A 445 5.58 -7.77 3.74
C PHE A 445 5.03 -6.37 4.07
N LEU A 446 3.70 -6.25 4.25
CA LEU A 446 3.09 -4.99 4.69
C LEU A 446 3.65 -4.53 6.05
N GLY A 447 4.24 -5.44 6.83
CA GLY A 447 4.90 -5.15 8.09
C GLY A 447 6.18 -4.33 7.98
N THR A 448 6.98 -4.47 6.92
CA THR A 448 8.16 -3.63 6.67
C THR A 448 7.77 -2.23 6.19
N LEU A 449 6.68 -2.10 5.44
CA LEU A 449 6.11 -0.82 5.04
C LEU A 449 5.48 -0.06 6.23
N VAL A 450 5.13 -0.77 7.31
CA VAL A 450 4.60 -0.21 8.57
C VAL A 450 5.68 -0.15 9.64
N ALA A 451 6.69 -1.04 9.65
CA ALA A 451 7.77 -1.10 10.65
C ALA A 451 8.95 -0.15 10.35
N SER A 452 9.02 0.43 9.16
CA SER A 452 9.77 1.69 8.94
C SER A 452 9.03 2.89 9.59
N GLY A 453 8.15 2.63 10.54
CA GLY A 453 7.37 3.53 11.36
C GLY A 453 7.22 2.98 12.77
N LYS A 454 8.33 2.54 13.41
CA LYS A 454 8.42 2.45 14.87
C LYS A 454 8.90 3.77 15.40
#